data_d9c0ffe790e7aa201558175b0b9cac8f
#
_entry.id   d9c0ffe790e7aa201558175b0b9cac8f
#
_cell.length_a   1.000
_cell.length_b   1.000
_cell.length_c   1.000
_cell.angle_alpha   90.00
_cell.angle_beta   90.00
_cell.angle_gamma   90.00
#
_symmetry.space_group_name_H-M   'P 1'
#
loop_
_entity.id
_entity.type
_entity.pdbx_description
1 polymer ?
#
loop_
_entity_poly.entity_id
_entity_poly.type
_entity_poly.pdbx_seq_one_letter_code
_entity_poly.pdbx_strand_id
1 'polypeptide(L)'
;MALPTLRIIGFIIGIFLITLAVAMIVPMATLVIYERFEDLRSFLWASAITFIAGLALVVPGRPEHVHLRPRDMYMLTVSSWIIVCIFAALPFLLTQHISYTDSFFESMSGITATGSTVLSNLDSTSPGILIWRSMLHWLGGIGFIGMAVAILPLLRIGGMRLFQTESSDRSEKVMPRSHMVAKFIVLAYVGFTALGSLAFWAAGMSLFDAINHAMSAISTGGFSTSDLSLAKWPQPAVHWVAIVVMILGSLPFTLYVATLRGNRKALIKDEQVQGLIGLLLVTWLMMTLWYGATTDLPWSDALRHVALNVTSVVTTTGFALGDYSLWGNFSLMLFFYLGFIGGCSGSTAGGVKIFRFQVAYILLKANLNQLIHPRAVIKQKYNGHRLDDEIVRSILTFSFFFTITICVIALLLSLLGLDWMTALTGAASTVSGVGPGLGEIIGPAGNFSTLPDAAKWILSAGMLLGRLEIITVLVLCVPAFWRH
;
A
#
# COMPACT_ATOMS: atom_id res chain seq x y z
N MET A 1 -22.94 22.56 -4.00
CA MET A 1 -21.51 22.64 -4.32
C MET A 1 -21.28 23.73 -5.33
N ALA A 2 -20.32 24.62 -5.14
CA ALA A 2 -20.08 25.69 -6.12
C ALA A 2 -19.43 25.10 -7.38
N LEU A 3 -19.95 25.48 -8.57
CA LEU A 3 -19.40 25.12 -9.89
C LEU A 3 -17.86 25.27 -10.00
N PRO A 4 -17.23 26.32 -9.37
CA PRO A 4 -15.77 26.46 -9.39
C PRO A 4 -15.01 25.29 -8.75
N THR A 5 -15.50 24.73 -7.65
CA THR A 5 -14.85 23.62 -6.94
C THR A 5 -14.84 22.34 -7.80
N LEU A 6 -15.95 22.01 -8.47
CA LEU A 6 -16.03 20.86 -9.35
C LEU A 6 -15.08 21.00 -10.55
N ARG A 7 -14.91 22.22 -11.09
CA ARG A 7 -13.93 22.49 -12.17
C ARG A 7 -12.49 22.23 -11.72
N ILE A 8 -12.13 22.67 -10.51
CA ILE A 8 -10.77 22.44 -9.96
C ILE A 8 -10.52 20.95 -9.77
N ILE A 9 -11.47 20.22 -9.19
CA ILE A 9 -11.38 18.76 -8.98
C ILE A 9 -11.27 18.06 -10.34
N GLY A 10 -12.14 18.39 -11.31
CA GLY A 10 -12.10 17.84 -12.65
C GLY A 10 -10.77 18.11 -13.37
N PHE A 11 -10.24 19.33 -13.26
CA PHE A 11 -8.95 19.70 -13.83
C PHE A 11 -7.79 18.85 -13.28
N ILE A 12 -7.73 18.65 -11.95
CA ILE A 12 -6.68 17.85 -11.32
C ILE A 12 -6.82 16.35 -11.70
N ILE A 13 -8.05 15.82 -11.70
CA ILE A 13 -8.32 14.45 -12.15
C ILE A 13 -7.94 14.29 -13.62
N GLY A 14 -8.24 15.25 -14.46
CA GLY A 14 -7.86 15.26 -15.86
C GLY A 14 -6.34 15.16 -16.07
N ILE A 15 -5.55 15.88 -15.25
CA ILE A 15 -4.09 15.77 -15.25
C ILE A 15 -3.66 14.35 -14.84
N PHE A 16 -4.29 13.74 -13.82
CA PHE A 16 -3.95 12.37 -13.43
C PHE A 16 -4.27 11.36 -14.54
N LEU A 17 -5.39 11.51 -15.25
CA LEU A 17 -5.72 10.65 -16.38
C LEU A 17 -4.75 10.82 -17.54
N ILE A 18 -4.34 12.05 -17.87
CA ILE A 18 -3.31 12.28 -18.88
C ILE A 18 -1.98 11.64 -18.47
N THR A 19 -1.58 11.78 -17.21
CA THR A 19 -0.38 11.13 -16.67
C THR A 19 -0.49 9.61 -16.76
N LEU A 20 -1.65 9.02 -16.45
CA LEU A 20 -1.93 7.60 -16.56
C LEU A 20 -1.82 7.12 -18.02
N ALA A 21 -2.40 7.86 -18.97
CA ALA A 21 -2.31 7.57 -20.40
C ALA A 21 -0.86 7.60 -20.92
N VAL A 22 -0.07 8.58 -20.47
CA VAL A 22 1.37 8.67 -20.76
C VAL A 22 2.13 7.50 -20.14
N ALA A 23 1.80 7.10 -18.93
CA ALA A 23 2.42 5.95 -18.28
C ALA A 23 2.21 4.63 -19.06
N MET A 24 1.10 4.50 -19.82
CA MET A 24 0.85 3.35 -20.69
C MET A 24 1.85 3.22 -21.85
N ILE A 25 2.68 4.25 -22.11
CA ILE A 25 3.76 4.16 -23.11
C ILE A 25 4.78 3.09 -22.73
N VAL A 26 5.03 2.88 -21.43
CA VAL A 26 6.01 1.88 -20.98
C VAL A 26 5.58 0.45 -21.31
N PRO A 27 4.36 -0.02 -20.95
CA PRO A 27 3.86 -1.31 -21.42
C PRO A 27 3.77 -1.41 -22.95
N MET A 28 3.42 -0.34 -23.67
CA MET A 28 3.42 -0.34 -25.13
C MET A 28 4.84 -0.56 -25.70
N ALA A 29 5.85 0.11 -25.16
CA ALA A 29 7.25 -0.12 -25.55
C ALA A 29 7.70 -1.56 -25.25
N THR A 30 7.30 -2.11 -24.11
CA THR A 30 7.54 -3.51 -23.77
C THR A 30 6.91 -4.46 -24.78
N LEU A 31 5.66 -4.22 -25.20
CA LEU A 31 4.97 -5.04 -26.18
C LEU A 31 5.64 -5.00 -27.56
N VAL A 32 6.21 -3.86 -27.96
CA VAL A 32 7.01 -3.75 -29.19
C VAL A 32 8.29 -4.59 -29.09
N ILE A 33 8.99 -4.55 -27.95
CA ILE A 33 10.21 -5.33 -27.72
C ILE A 33 9.93 -6.85 -27.77
N TYR A 34 8.78 -7.29 -27.26
CA TYR A 34 8.35 -8.69 -27.22
C TYR A 34 7.49 -9.09 -28.45
N GLU A 35 7.37 -8.23 -29.48
CA GLU A 35 6.65 -8.46 -30.73
C GLU A 35 5.17 -8.86 -30.54
N ARG A 36 4.51 -8.36 -29.49
CA ARG A 36 3.10 -8.62 -29.16
C ARG A 36 2.18 -7.51 -29.71
N PHE A 37 2.01 -7.43 -31.01
CA PHE A 37 1.32 -6.33 -31.69
C PHE A 37 -0.21 -6.33 -31.48
N GLU A 38 -0.84 -7.47 -31.22
CA GLU A 38 -2.26 -7.54 -30.89
C GLU A 38 -2.56 -6.83 -29.56
N ASP A 39 -1.78 -7.13 -28.54
CA ASP A 39 -1.89 -6.50 -27.22
C ASP A 39 -1.54 -5.01 -27.29
N LEU A 40 -0.58 -4.63 -28.13
CA LEU A 40 -0.22 -3.23 -28.37
C LEU A 40 -1.40 -2.41 -28.84
N ARG A 41 -2.24 -2.96 -29.73
CA ARG A 41 -3.46 -2.30 -30.21
C ARG A 41 -4.46 -2.04 -29.06
N SER A 42 -4.61 -3.00 -28.15
CA SER A 42 -5.47 -2.87 -26.98
C SER A 42 -4.97 -1.76 -26.04
N PHE A 43 -3.66 -1.69 -25.78
CA PHE A 43 -3.06 -0.62 -24.98
C PHE A 43 -3.17 0.76 -25.66
N LEU A 44 -3.05 0.85 -26.98
CA LEU A 44 -3.27 2.10 -27.74
C LEU A 44 -4.70 2.62 -27.56
N TRP A 45 -5.70 1.74 -27.66
CA TRP A 45 -7.10 2.13 -27.40
C TRP A 45 -7.31 2.55 -25.94
N ALA A 46 -6.81 1.80 -24.97
CA ALA A 46 -6.91 2.15 -23.56
C ALA A 46 -6.29 3.53 -23.27
N SER A 47 -5.08 3.77 -23.80
CA SER A 47 -4.37 5.03 -23.64
C SER A 47 -5.11 6.19 -24.31
N ALA A 48 -5.62 6.01 -25.54
CA ALA A 48 -6.37 7.03 -26.28
C ALA A 48 -7.66 7.42 -25.54
N ILE A 49 -8.45 6.44 -25.08
CA ILE A 49 -9.68 6.68 -24.30
C ILE A 49 -9.36 7.46 -23.04
N THR A 50 -8.32 7.02 -22.29
CA THR A 50 -7.90 7.67 -21.04
C THR A 50 -7.41 9.09 -21.28
N PHE A 51 -6.64 9.32 -22.35
CA PHE A 51 -6.12 10.62 -22.73
C PHE A 51 -7.24 11.59 -23.13
N ILE A 52 -8.19 11.14 -23.96
CA ILE A 52 -9.35 11.93 -24.40
C ILE A 52 -10.21 12.31 -23.18
N ALA A 53 -10.48 11.37 -22.28
CA ALA A 53 -11.21 11.64 -21.05
C ALA A 53 -10.47 12.67 -20.17
N GLY A 54 -9.15 12.55 -20.06
CA GLY A 54 -8.32 13.52 -19.34
C GLY A 54 -8.39 14.92 -19.97
N LEU A 55 -8.27 15.02 -21.29
CA LEU A 55 -8.41 16.29 -22.03
C LEU A 55 -9.79 16.91 -21.83
N ALA A 56 -10.85 16.11 -21.90
CA ALA A 56 -12.22 16.58 -21.70
C ALA A 56 -12.44 17.21 -20.31
N LEU A 57 -11.67 16.80 -19.30
CA LEU A 57 -11.70 17.38 -17.96
C LEU A 57 -10.79 18.60 -17.82
N VAL A 58 -9.69 18.68 -18.55
CA VAL A 58 -8.71 19.79 -18.49
C VAL A 58 -9.15 20.99 -19.33
N VAL A 59 -9.70 20.75 -20.54
CA VAL A 59 -10.05 21.79 -21.51
C VAL A 59 -11.11 22.81 -21.01
N PRO A 60 -12.13 22.45 -20.19
CA PRO A 60 -13.14 23.41 -19.72
C PRO A 60 -12.63 24.57 -18.88
N GLY A 61 -11.37 24.62 -18.57
CA GLY A 61 -10.72 25.81 -18.04
C GLY A 61 -9.75 25.56 -16.91
N ARG A 62 -8.57 26.09 -17.09
CA ARG A 62 -7.58 26.21 -16.04
C ARG A 62 -8.11 27.16 -14.97
N PRO A 63 -8.22 26.75 -13.69
CA PRO A 63 -8.71 27.65 -12.65
C PRO A 63 -7.69 28.79 -12.44
N GLU A 64 -8.14 30.02 -12.39
CA GLU A 64 -7.28 31.19 -12.16
C GLU A 64 -6.62 31.14 -10.78
N HIS A 65 -7.36 30.63 -9.78
CA HIS A 65 -6.85 30.46 -8.42
C HIS A 65 -7.30 29.10 -7.87
N VAL A 66 -6.34 28.32 -7.36
CA VAL A 66 -6.60 27.03 -6.71
C VAL A 66 -6.65 27.22 -5.19
N HIS A 67 -7.84 27.47 -4.66
CA HIS A 67 -8.09 27.44 -3.22
C HIS A 67 -8.96 26.24 -2.88
N LEU A 68 -8.32 25.14 -2.43
CA LEU A 68 -9.02 23.96 -1.95
C LEU A 68 -9.27 24.09 -0.45
N ARG A 69 -10.53 23.99 -0.05
CA ARG A 69 -10.90 23.83 1.36
C ARG A 69 -10.62 22.39 1.80
N PRO A 70 -10.46 22.10 3.12
CA PRO A 70 -10.27 20.73 3.60
C PRO A 70 -11.33 19.75 3.07
N ARG A 71 -12.58 20.19 2.95
CA ARG A 71 -13.68 19.43 2.36
C ARG A 71 -13.41 19.02 0.90
N ASP A 72 -12.92 19.95 0.09
CA ASP A 72 -12.64 19.72 -1.33
C ASP A 72 -11.50 18.71 -1.50
N MET A 73 -10.54 18.70 -0.55
CA MET A 73 -9.42 17.74 -0.52
C MET A 73 -9.91 16.30 -0.27
N TYR A 74 -10.90 16.08 0.61
CA TYR A 74 -11.49 14.74 0.81
C TYR A 74 -12.11 14.23 -0.49
N MET A 75 -12.92 15.06 -1.14
CA MET A 75 -13.55 14.70 -2.41
C MET A 75 -12.53 14.44 -3.51
N LEU A 76 -11.56 15.34 -3.67
CA LEU A 76 -10.50 15.18 -4.66
C LEU A 76 -9.76 13.85 -4.44
N THR A 77 -9.39 13.56 -3.19
CA THR A 77 -8.66 12.34 -2.87
C THR A 77 -9.46 11.10 -3.26
N VAL A 78 -10.68 10.94 -2.76
CA VAL A 78 -11.47 9.73 -3.01
C VAL A 78 -11.86 9.60 -4.47
N SER A 79 -12.32 10.70 -5.11
CA SER A 79 -12.76 10.64 -6.52
C SER A 79 -11.57 10.38 -7.46
N SER A 80 -10.39 10.94 -7.20
CA SER A 80 -9.21 10.68 -8.04
C SER A 80 -8.79 9.21 -8.01
N TRP A 81 -8.78 8.56 -6.84
CA TRP A 81 -8.46 7.14 -6.75
C TRP A 81 -9.46 6.27 -7.50
N ILE A 82 -10.76 6.50 -7.33
CA ILE A 82 -11.80 5.74 -8.01
C ILE A 82 -11.71 5.94 -9.53
N ILE A 83 -11.62 7.19 -10.00
CA ILE A 83 -11.59 7.50 -11.44
C ILE A 83 -10.32 6.95 -12.09
N VAL A 84 -9.16 7.08 -11.45
CA VAL A 84 -7.91 6.49 -11.95
C VAL A 84 -8.05 4.97 -12.09
N CYS A 85 -8.66 4.27 -11.10
CA CYS A 85 -8.88 2.83 -11.18
C CYS A 85 -9.81 2.43 -12.33
N ILE A 86 -10.88 3.22 -12.60
CA ILE A 86 -11.81 2.97 -13.73
C ILE A 86 -11.05 2.93 -15.06
N PHE A 87 -10.16 3.89 -15.30
CA PHE A 87 -9.39 3.97 -16.54
C PHE A 87 -8.18 3.03 -16.57
N ALA A 88 -7.54 2.79 -15.43
CA ALA A 88 -6.45 1.83 -15.30
C ALA A 88 -6.90 0.37 -15.50
N ALA A 89 -8.21 0.08 -15.40
CA ALA A 89 -8.82 -1.20 -15.71
C ALA A 89 -8.90 -1.50 -17.22
N LEU A 90 -8.87 -0.48 -18.09
CA LEU A 90 -9.06 -0.66 -19.53
C LEU A 90 -8.01 -1.59 -20.19
N PRO A 91 -6.71 -1.52 -19.89
CA PRO A 91 -5.74 -2.47 -20.43
C PRO A 91 -6.07 -3.93 -20.08
N PHE A 92 -6.51 -4.22 -18.85
CA PHE A 92 -6.91 -5.57 -18.45
C PHE A 92 -8.13 -6.05 -19.23
N LEU A 93 -9.17 -5.21 -19.32
CA LEU A 93 -10.41 -5.50 -20.05
C LEU A 93 -10.14 -5.80 -21.54
N LEU A 94 -9.34 -4.96 -22.19
CA LEU A 94 -9.13 -5.03 -23.64
C LEU A 94 -8.11 -6.09 -24.07
N THR A 95 -7.13 -6.43 -23.18
CA THR A 95 -6.06 -7.38 -23.52
C THR A 95 -6.35 -8.78 -23.00
N GLN A 96 -6.86 -8.91 -21.77
CA GLN A 96 -7.10 -10.21 -21.13
C GLN A 96 -8.53 -10.73 -21.38
N HIS A 97 -9.41 -9.91 -21.94
CA HIS A 97 -10.83 -10.23 -22.19
C HIS A 97 -11.58 -10.77 -20.95
N ILE A 98 -11.14 -10.36 -19.75
CA ILE A 98 -11.82 -10.66 -18.49
C ILE A 98 -12.97 -9.69 -18.24
N SER A 99 -13.83 -10.01 -17.28
CA SER A 99 -14.97 -9.13 -16.94
C SER A 99 -14.52 -7.74 -16.50
N TYR A 100 -15.39 -6.74 -16.61
CA TYR A 100 -15.07 -5.40 -16.08
C TYR A 100 -14.89 -5.41 -14.56
N THR A 101 -15.63 -6.27 -13.84
CA THR A 101 -15.46 -6.46 -12.40
C THR A 101 -14.04 -6.94 -12.06
N ASP A 102 -13.56 -7.95 -12.78
CA ASP A 102 -12.20 -8.48 -12.58
C ASP A 102 -11.13 -7.45 -12.96
N SER A 103 -11.33 -6.74 -14.08
CA SER A 103 -10.42 -5.68 -14.53
C SER A 103 -10.34 -4.53 -13.52
N PHE A 104 -11.48 -4.12 -12.94
CA PHE A 104 -11.53 -3.09 -11.91
C PHE A 104 -10.90 -3.56 -10.60
N PHE A 105 -11.15 -4.81 -10.18
CA PHE A 105 -10.54 -5.40 -8.99
C PHE A 105 -9.01 -5.42 -9.11
N GLU A 106 -8.48 -5.90 -10.24
CA GLU A 106 -7.03 -5.95 -10.51
C GLU A 106 -6.42 -4.54 -10.52
N SER A 107 -7.12 -3.58 -11.15
CA SER A 107 -6.72 -2.17 -11.18
C SER A 107 -6.75 -1.52 -9.79
N MET A 108 -7.81 -1.76 -9.01
CA MET A 108 -7.93 -1.24 -7.63
C MET A 108 -6.83 -1.82 -6.76
N SER A 109 -6.61 -3.13 -6.82
CA SER A 109 -5.52 -3.80 -6.12
C SER A 109 -4.15 -3.24 -6.55
N GLY A 110 -3.98 -2.98 -7.85
CA GLY A 110 -2.77 -2.36 -8.40
C GLY A 110 -2.51 -0.98 -7.79
N ILE A 111 -3.43 -0.04 -7.97
CA ILE A 111 -3.26 1.36 -7.54
C ILE A 111 -3.21 1.48 -6.01
N THR A 112 -3.98 0.68 -5.27
CA THR A 112 -3.89 0.69 -3.80
C THR A 112 -2.65 -0.03 -3.26
N ALA A 113 -1.87 -0.67 -4.15
CA ALA A 113 -0.73 -1.53 -3.81
C ALA A 113 -1.12 -2.59 -2.76
N THR A 114 -2.27 -3.23 -2.97
CA THR A 114 -2.77 -4.29 -2.09
C THR A 114 -2.18 -5.64 -2.47
N GLY A 115 -2.12 -5.99 -3.77
CA GLY A 115 -1.53 -7.23 -4.25
C GLY A 115 -2.49 -8.42 -4.38
N SER A 116 -3.78 -8.25 -4.07
CA SER A 116 -4.82 -9.26 -4.39
C SER A 116 -5.00 -9.36 -5.90
N THR A 117 -5.05 -10.57 -6.46
CA THR A 117 -5.16 -10.78 -7.92
C THR A 117 -6.30 -11.71 -8.28
N VAL A 118 -6.92 -11.44 -9.42
CA VAL A 118 -7.86 -12.35 -10.10
C VAL A 118 -7.21 -13.05 -11.29
N LEU A 119 -6.00 -12.65 -11.66
CA LEU A 119 -5.28 -13.25 -12.77
C LEU A 119 -4.60 -14.55 -12.35
N SER A 120 -4.54 -15.50 -13.25
CA SER A 120 -3.83 -16.77 -13.14
C SER A 120 -3.04 -17.01 -14.43
N ASN A 121 -2.13 -18.00 -14.41
CA ASN A 121 -1.23 -18.30 -15.53
C ASN A 121 -0.34 -17.09 -15.90
N LEU A 122 0.18 -16.41 -14.88
CA LEU A 122 1.00 -15.20 -15.07
C LEU A 122 2.24 -15.45 -15.91
N ASP A 123 2.82 -16.65 -15.83
CA ASP A 123 3.99 -17.04 -16.62
C ASP A 123 3.75 -17.02 -18.15
N SER A 124 2.48 -17.13 -18.58
CA SER A 124 2.06 -17.03 -20.00
C SER A 124 1.35 -15.72 -20.34
N THR A 125 1.12 -14.87 -19.33
CA THR A 125 0.42 -13.59 -19.50
C THR A 125 1.28 -12.60 -20.29
N SER A 126 0.60 -11.73 -21.07
CA SER A 126 1.23 -10.67 -21.86
C SER A 126 2.23 -9.84 -21.03
N PRO A 127 3.46 -9.63 -21.52
CA PRO A 127 4.44 -8.79 -20.84
C PRO A 127 3.97 -7.36 -20.59
N GLY A 128 3.10 -6.83 -21.47
CA GLY A 128 2.47 -5.51 -21.28
C GLY A 128 1.58 -5.46 -20.05
N ILE A 129 0.81 -6.53 -19.79
CA ILE A 129 -0.03 -6.63 -18.60
C ILE A 129 0.82 -6.80 -17.33
N LEU A 130 1.85 -7.63 -17.36
CA LEU A 130 2.73 -7.83 -16.21
C LEU A 130 3.43 -6.53 -15.77
N ILE A 131 4.01 -5.79 -16.73
CA ILE A 131 4.63 -4.50 -16.42
C ILE A 131 3.59 -3.46 -15.98
N TRP A 132 2.37 -3.48 -16.56
CA TRP A 132 1.29 -2.58 -16.17
C TRP A 132 0.87 -2.78 -14.71
N ARG A 133 0.71 -4.03 -14.26
CA ARG A 133 0.44 -4.38 -12.86
C ARG A 133 1.48 -3.79 -11.91
N SER A 134 2.75 -4.02 -12.21
CA SER A 134 3.86 -3.51 -11.41
C SER A 134 3.96 -1.99 -11.42
N MET A 135 3.64 -1.36 -12.56
CA MET A 135 3.56 0.11 -12.68
C MET A 135 2.41 0.70 -11.88
N LEU A 136 1.25 0.04 -11.82
CA LEU A 136 0.13 0.49 -10.99
C LEU A 136 0.53 0.49 -9.51
N HIS A 137 1.21 -0.56 -9.02
CA HIS A 137 1.79 -0.58 -7.68
C HIS A 137 2.76 0.58 -7.47
N TRP A 138 3.66 0.81 -8.42
CA TRP A 138 4.68 1.83 -8.34
C TRP A 138 4.08 3.25 -8.31
N LEU A 139 3.12 3.54 -9.18
CA LEU A 139 2.40 4.81 -9.23
C LEU A 139 1.53 5.01 -7.98
N GLY A 140 0.85 3.95 -7.51
CA GLY A 140 0.04 3.98 -6.31
C GLY A 140 0.86 4.19 -5.04
N GLY A 141 2.04 3.57 -4.96
CA GLY A 141 2.97 3.75 -3.85
C GLY A 141 3.46 5.19 -3.71
N ILE A 142 3.93 5.80 -4.81
CA ILE A 142 4.39 7.20 -4.79
C ILE A 142 3.22 8.18 -4.57
N GLY A 143 2.05 7.89 -5.14
CA GLY A 143 0.83 8.68 -4.92
C GLY A 143 0.42 8.68 -3.45
N PHE A 144 0.49 7.52 -2.80
CA PHE A 144 0.20 7.40 -1.37
C PHE A 144 1.20 8.15 -0.49
N ILE A 145 2.51 8.04 -0.75
CA ILE A 145 3.52 8.81 0.00
C ILE A 145 3.25 10.31 -0.16
N GLY A 146 2.97 10.76 -1.38
CA GLY A 146 2.63 12.17 -1.64
C GLY A 146 1.41 12.62 -0.85
N MET A 147 0.36 11.81 -0.81
CA MET A 147 -0.83 12.06 0.00
C MET A 147 -0.52 12.07 1.50
N ALA A 148 0.22 11.06 1.99
CA ALA A 148 0.56 10.93 3.40
C ALA A 148 1.42 12.11 3.91
N VAL A 149 2.28 12.65 3.08
CA VAL A 149 3.16 13.78 3.45
C VAL A 149 2.47 15.14 3.25
N ALA A 150 1.66 15.30 2.20
CA ALA A 150 1.10 16.60 1.82
C ALA A 150 -0.34 16.82 2.33
N ILE A 151 -1.20 15.82 2.29
CA ILE A 151 -2.65 15.96 2.52
C ILE A 151 -3.07 15.51 3.90
N LEU A 152 -2.71 14.29 4.33
CA LEU A 152 -3.18 13.71 5.60
C LEU A 152 -2.85 14.55 6.83
N PRO A 153 -1.67 15.19 6.95
CA PRO A 153 -1.39 16.06 8.09
C PRO A 153 -2.29 17.29 8.16
N LEU A 154 -2.69 17.86 6.99
CA LEU A 154 -3.61 18.99 6.92
C LEU A 154 -5.03 18.61 7.35
N LEU A 155 -5.43 17.36 7.11
CA LEU A 155 -6.73 16.82 7.47
C LEU A 155 -6.81 16.31 8.93
N ARG A 156 -5.71 16.32 9.67
CA ARG A 156 -5.60 15.88 11.08
C ARG A 156 -6.06 14.44 11.31
N ILE A 157 -5.88 13.55 10.34
CA ILE A 157 -6.38 12.18 10.37
C ILE A 157 -5.35 11.24 11.00
N GLY A 158 -5.83 10.28 11.80
CA GLY A 158 -5.09 9.09 12.21
C GLY A 158 -3.79 9.32 13.00
N GLY A 159 -3.60 10.47 13.65
CA GLY A 159 -2.36 10.79 14.38
C GLY A 159 -1.18 11.18 13.49
N MET A 160 -1.37 11.33 12.18
CA MET A 160 -0.32 11.67 11.20
C MET A 160 0.37 13.01 11.48
N ARG A 161 -0.23 13.86 12.31
CA ARG A 161 0.34 15.14 12.74
C ARG A 161 1.66 14.98 13.53
N LEU A 162 1.88 13.82 14.16
CA LEU A 162 3.15 13.49 14.84
C LEU A 162 4.37 13.50 13.90
N PHE A 163 4.14 13.31 12.60
CA PHE A 163 5.19 13.19 11.60
C PHE A 163 5.35 14.43 10.73
N GLN A 164 4.67 15.54 11.08
CA GLN A 164 5.03 16.85 10.55
C GLN A 164 6.46 17.15 11.00
N THR A 165 7.37 17.21 10.05
CA THR A 165 8.78 17.55 10.35
C THR A 165 8.85 18.91 11.03
N GLU A 166 9.78 19.10 12.00
CA GLU A 166 10.07 20.38 12.69
C GLU A 166 10.29 21.58 11.76
N SER A 167 10.44 21.32 10.45
CA SER A 167 10.54 22.36 9.41
C SER A 167 9.21 23.06 9.09
N SER A 168 8.10 22.69 9.70
CA SER A 168 6.83 23.41 9.64
C SER A 168 6.70 24.49 10.73
N ASP A 169 7.81 25.15 11.05
CA ASP A 169 7.78 26.35 11.87
C ASP A 169 6.83 27.38 11.24
N ARG A 170 6.04 28.03 12.09
CA ARG A 170 4.88 28.89 11.82
C ARG A 170 5.17 30.14 10.95
N SER A 171 6.07 30.08 9.98
CA SER A 171 6.35 31.18 9.08
C SER A 171 5.73 30.92 7.70
N GLU A 172 5.14 31.96 7.14
CA GLU A 172 4.45 32.05 5.83
C GLU A 172 5.25 31.60 4.58
N LYS A 173 6.39 30.89 4.75
CA LYS A 173 7.26 30.37 3.68
C LYS A 173 7.11 28.86 3.45
N VAL A 174 5.91 28.30 3.57
CA VAL A 174 5.65 26.84 3.52
C VAL A 174 5.80 26.28 2.10
N MET A 175 5.47 27.03 1.04
CA MET A 175 5.46 26.52 -0.34
C MET A 175 6.82 26.07 -0.93
N PRO A 176 7.94 26.78 -0.77
CA PRO A 176 9.21 26.36 -1.37
C PRO A 176 9.80 25.10 -0.75
N ARG A 177 9.51 24.85 0.54
CA ARG A 177 10.03 23.67 1.27
C ARG A 177 9.27 22.37 0.94
N SER A 178 7.95 22.41 0.79
CA SER A 178 7.14 21.23 0.45
C SER A 178 7.48 20.66 -0.93
N HIS A 179 7.68 21.52 -1.94
CA HIS A 179 8.10 21.11 -3.28
C HIS A 179 9.48 20.44 -3.27
N MET A 180 10.41 20.95 -2.46
CA MET A 180 11.75 20.36 -2.35
C MET A 180 11.72 19.00 -1.66
N VAL A 181 10.91 18.84 -0.60
CA VAL A 181 10.71 17.55 0.08
C VAL A 181 10.10 16.54 -0.88
N ALA A 182 9.06 16.91 -1.63
CA ALA A 182 8.43 16.04 -2.63
C ALA A 182 9.43 15.58 -3.69
N LYS A 183 10.26 16.50 -4.22
CA LYS A 183 11.31 16.17 -5.20
C LYS A 183 12.31 15.13 -4.65
N PHE A 184 12.77 15.28 -3.41
CA PHE A 184 13.71 14.32 -2.82
C PHE A 184 13.05 12.97 -2.51
N ILE A 185 11.77 12.95 -2.15
CA ILE A 185 11.01 11.70 -1.98
C ILE A 185 10.93 10.95 -3.31
N VAL A 186 10.56 11.63 -4.41
CA VAL A 186 10.52 11.02 -5.74
C VAL A 186 11.90 10.49 -6.13
N LEU A 187 12.95 11.28 -5.91
CA LEU A 187 14.32 10.85 -6.23
C LEU A 187 14.75 9.62 -5.43
N ALA A 188 14.45 9.56 -4.14
CA ALA A 188 14.73 8.40 -3.30
C ALA A 188 13.94 7.17 -3.75
N TYR A 189 12.66 7.35 -4.08
CA TYR A 189 11.79 6.27 -4.56
C TYR A 189 12.29 5.68 -5.89
N VAL A 190 12.60 6.52 -6.87
CA VAL A 190 13.18 6.10 -8.15
C VAL A 190 14.56 5.45 -7.94
N GLY A 191 15.40 6.05 -7.09
CA GLY A 191 16.73 5.53 -6.77
C GLY A 191 16.67 4.14 -6.15
N PHE A 192 15.81 3.91 -5.16
CA PHE A 192 15.63 2.59 -4.57
C PHE A 192 15.01 1.58 -5.55
N THR A 193 14.13 2.01 -6.45
CA THR A 193 13.62 1.15 -7.53
C THR A 193 14.74 0.71 -8.45
N ALA A 194 15.60 1.63 -8.89
CA ALA A 194 16.72 1.32 -9.77
C ALA A 194 17.73 0.39 -9.08
N LEU A 195 18.11 0.69 -7.83
CA LEU A 195 19.02 -0.16 -7.05
C LEU A 195 18.41 -1.54 -6.78
N GLY A 196 17.12 -1.62 -6.47
CA GLY A 196 16.41 -2.88 -6.32
C GLY A 196 16.38 -3.70 -7.60
N SER A 197 16.11 -3.06 -8.75
CA SER A 197 16.14 -3.72 -10.06
C SER A 197 17.53 -4.29 -10.38
N LEU A 198 18.58 -3.53 -10.15
CA LEU A 198 19.96 -3.98 -10.32
C LEU A 198 20.31 -5.14 -9.38
N ALA A 199 19.86 -5.07 -8.13
CA ALA A 199 20.10 -6.12 -7.14
C ALA A 199 19.36 -7.43 -7.48
N PHE A 200 18.09 -7.37 -7.90
CA PHE A 200 17.34 -8.54 -8.36
C PHE A 200 17.95 -9.15 -9.61
N TRP A 201 18.36 -8.32 -10.57
CA TRP A 201 19.06 -8.80 -11.77
C TRP A 201 20.37 -9.48 -11.43
N ALA A 202 21.20 -8.87 -10.59
CA ALA A 202 22.46 -9.46 -10.12
C ALA A 202 22.25 -10.76 -9.31
N ALA A 203 21.11 -10.88 -8.61
CA ALA A 203 20.73 -12.08 -7.88
C ALA A 203 20.26 -13.25 -8.78
N GLY A 204 20.05 -13.01 -10.10
CA GLY A 204 19.73 -14.06 -11.08
C GLY A 204 18.34 -13.98 -11.70
N MET A 205 17.57 -12.90 -11.47
CA MET A 205 16.34 -12.65 -12.23
C MET A 205 16.65 -12.13 -13.63
N SER A 206 15.72 -12.35 -14.58
CA SER A 206 15.75 -11.62 -15.85
C SER A 206 15.62 -10.11 -15.60
N LEU A 207 16.11 -9.26 -16.51
CA LEU A 207 15.97 -7.81 -16.37
C LEU A 207 14.50 -7.39 -16.28
N PHE A 208 13.63 -8.04 -17.05
CA PHE A 208 12.19 -7.80 -17.02
C PHE A 208 11.59 -8.14 -15.65
N ASP A 209 11.87 -9.32 -15.12
CA ASP A 209 11.39 -9.74 -13.80
C ASP A 209 11.94 -8.85 -12.69
N ALA A 210 13.23 -8.50 -12.77
CA ALA A 210 13.91 -7.65 -11.80
C ALA A 210 13.26 -6.26 -11.69
N ILE A 211 12.93 -5.62 -12.81
CA ILE A 211 12.26 -4.33 -12.84
C ILE A 211 10.85 -4.45 -12.24
N ASN A 212 10.08 -5.48 -12.64
CA ASN A 212 8.73 -5.70 -12.12
C ASN A 212 8.73 -5.91 -10.61
N HIS A 213 9.59 -6.79 -10.10
CA HIS A 213 9.68 -7.09 -8.67
C HIS A 213 10.22 -5.92 -7.86
N ALA A 214 11.16 -5.13 -8.39
CA ALA A 214 11.65 -3.94 -7.71
C ALA A 214 10.55 -2.87 -7.56
N MET A 215 9.77 -2.61 -8.62
CA MET A 215 8.62 -1.69 -8.57
C MET A 215 7.59 -2.16 -7.53
N SER A 216 7.27 -3.45 -7.56
CA SER A 216 6.28 -4.06 -6.67
C SER A 216 6.77 -4.13 -5.22
N ALA A 217 8.06 -4.44 -4.97
CA ALA A 217 8.63 -4.52 -3.64
C ALA A 217 8.76 -3.16 -2.95
N ILE A 218 9.25 -2.12 -3.66
CA ILE A 218 9.43 -0.78 -3.08
C ILE A 218 8.10 -0.08 -2.80
N SER A 219 7.07 -0.39 -3.59
CA SER A 219 5.70 0.07 -3.36
C SER A 219 4.96 -0.75 -2.31
N THR A 220 5.59 -1.83 -1.82
CA THR A 220 4.99 -2.82 -0.91
C THR A 220 3.65 -3.37 -1.44
N GLY A 221 3.61 -3.72 -2.73
CA GLY A 221 2.37 -4.12 -3.41
C GLY A 221 2.23 -5.63 -3.67
N GLY A 222 3.33 -6.36 -3.92
CA GLY A 222 3.34 -7.83 -3.97
C GLY A 222 2.96 -8.49 -5.29
N PHE A 223 2.61 -7.74 -6.34
CA PHE A 223 2.42 -8.34 -7.66
C PHE A 223 3.72 -8.94 -8.20
N SER A 224 3.64 -10.17 -8.67
CA SER A 224 4.72 -10.92 -9.30
C SER A 224 4.42 -11.16 -10.76
N THR A 225 5.45 -11.54 -11.51
CA THR A 225 5.36 -12.04 -12.90
C THR A 225 5.10 -13.54 -12.97
N SER A 226 4.91 -14.22 -11.82
CA SER A 226 4.64 -15.65 -11.74
C SER A 226 3.60 -15.95 -10.67
N ASP A 227 2.77 -16.99 -10.92
CA ASP A 227 1.79 -17.49 -9.95
C ASP A 227 2.44 -18.04 -8.68
N LEU A 228 3.68 -18.52 -8.80
CA LEU A 228 4.46 -19.01 -7.66
C LEU A 228 5.09 -17.87 -6.83
N SER A 229 4.82 -16.62 -7.17
CA SER A 229 5.46 -15.45 -6.56
C SER A 229 6.99 -15.60 -6.53
N LEU A 230 7.66 -15.36 -5.40
CA LEU A 230 9.12 -15.47 -5.30
C LEU A 230 9.63 -16.92 -5.25
N ALA A 231 8.77 -17.91 -5.09
CA ALA A 231 9.16 -19.32 -5.13
C ALA A 231 9.59 -19.79 -6.53
N LYS A 232 9.27 -19.06 -7.61
CA LYS A 232 9.77 -19.31 -8.96
C LYS A 232 11.31 -19.24 -9.05
N TRP A 233 11.93 -18.38 -8.25
CA TRP A 233 13.38 -18.19 -8.24
C TRP A 233 13.99 -18.88 -7.03
N PRO A 234 14.67 -20.05 -7.22
CA PRO A 234 15.23 -20.82 -6.11
C PRO A 234 16.48 -20.20 -5.48
N GLN A 235 17.05 -19.17 -6.11
CA GLN A 235 18.27 -18.52 -5.64
C GLN A 235 18.05 -17.77 -4.31
N PRO A 236 18.76 -18.13 -3.23
CA PRO A 236 18.63 -17.44 -1.94
C PRO A 236 18.87 -15.94 -2.00
N ALA A 237 19.75 -15.49 -2.91
CA ALA A 237 20.06 -14.08 -3.10
C ALA A 237 18.83 -13.25 -3.49
N VAL A 238 17.95 -13.78 -4.36
CA VAL A 238 16.69 -13.13 -4.76
C VAL A 238 15.80 -12.87 -3.55
N HIS A 239 15.70 -13.84 -2.66
CA HIS A 239 14.86 -13.74 -1.46
C HIS A 239 15.38 -12.69 -0.48
N TRP A 240 16.69 -12.63 -0.25
CA TRP A 240 17.31 -11.62 0.63
C TRP A 240 17.22 -10.22 0.03
N VAL A 241 17.37 -10.06 -1.28
CA VAL A 241 17.14 -8.78 -1.97
C VAL A 241 15.70 -8.34 -1.78
N ALA A 242 14.73 -9.23 -1.95
CA ALA A 242 13.32 -8.91 -1.75
C ALA A 242 13.04 -8.42 -0.31
N ILE A 243 13.58 -9.11 0.71
CA ILE A 243 13.47 -8.70 2.12
C ILE A 243 13.99 -7.28 2.31
N VAL A 244 15.19 -6.98 1.80
CA VAL A 244 15.79 -5.65 1.95
C VAL A 244 14.96 -4.58 1.26
N VAL A 245 14.50 -4.81 0.02
CA VAL A 245 13.71 -3.82 -0.74
C VAL A 245 12.35 -3.59 -0.09
N MET A 246 11.67 -4.65 0.41
CA MET A 246 10.41 -4.53 1.17
C MET A 246 10.59 -3.69 2.44
N ILE A 247 11.67 -3.93 3.20
CA ILE A 247 11.99 -3.13 4.39
C ILE A 247 12.22 -1.67 3.98
N LEU A 248 13.00 -1.39 2.94
CA LEU A 248 13.25 -0.03 2.46
C LEU A 248 11.95 0.68 2.07
N GLY A 249 11.01 0.00 1.40
CA GLY A 249 9.69 0.55 1.07
C GLY A 249 8.83 0.83 2.30
N SER A 250 8.98 0.06 3.37
CA SER A 250 8.20 0.17 4.61
C SER A 250 8.72 1.20 5.62
N LEU A 251 9.88 1.81 5.38
CA LEU A 251 10.43 2.88 6.22
C LEU A 251 9.97 4.27 5.74
N PRO A 252 9.97 5.29 6.63
CA PRO A 252 9.49 6.63 6.30
C PRO A 252 10.36 7.31 5.25
N PHE A 253 9.79 7.69 4.10
CA PHE A 253 10.54 8.37 3.04
C PHE A 253 11.07 9.75 3.45
N THR A 254 10.41 10.41 4.38
CA THR A 254 10.88 11.68 4.98
C THR A 254 12.20 11.53 5.72
N LEU A 255 12.45 10.38 6.35
CA LEU A 255 13.71 10.10 7.05
C LEU A 255 14.87 9.85 6.07
N TYR A 256 14.60 9.27 4.90
CA TYR A 256 15.61 9.20 3.83
C TYR A 256 16.03 10.59 3.36
N VAL A 257 15.06 11.49 3.19
CA VAL A 257 15.35 12.90 2.86
C VAL A 257 16.19 13.57 3.95
N ALA A 258 15.86 13.35 5.22
CA ALA A 258 16.64 13.89 6.34
C ALA A 258 18.08 13.33 6.38
N THR A 259 18.23 12.04 6.09
CA THR A 259 19.54 11.37 6.02
C THR A 259 20.40 11.93 4.89
N LEU A 260 19.82 12.10 3.70
CA LEU A 260 20.49 12.71 2.55
C LEU A 260 20.90 14.18 2.78
N ARG A 261 20.16 14.88 3.64
CA ARG A 261 20.47 16.27 4.05
C ARG A 261 21.48 16.38 5.17
N GLY A 262 22.11 15.27 5.58
CA GLY A 262 23.20 15.25 6.55
C GLY A 262 22.85 14.71 7.93
N ASN A 263 21.58 14.48 8.25
CA ASN A 263 21.21 13.83 9.52
C ASN A 263 21.28 12.30 9.41
N ARG A 264 22.50 11.78 9.35
CA ARG A 264 22.76 10.34 9.17
C ARG A 264 22.17 9.43 10.27
N LYS A 265 21.79 9.99 11.41
CA LYS A 265 21.22 9.24 12.54
C LYS A 265 19.69 9.25 12.54
N ALA A 266 19.05 9.95 11.60
CA ALA A 266 17.58 10.10 11.56
C ALA A 266 16.87 8.75 11.53
N LEU A 267 17.28 7.85 10.64
CA LEU A 267 16.68 6.51 10.53
C LEU A 267 16.90 5.64 11.77
N ILE A 268 18.13 5.66 12.33
CA ILE A 268 18.50 4.77 13.45
C ILE A 268 17.85 5.20 14.76
N LYS A 269 17.59 6.50 14.93
CA LYS A 269 17.03 7.07 16.17
C LYS A 269 15.51 7.09 16.21
N ASP A 270 14.86 6.90 15.08
CA ASP A 270 13.39 6.94 14.99
C ASP A 270 12.77 5.71 15.67
N GLU A 271 11.83 5.95 16.58
CA GLU A 271 11.19 4.89 17.37
C GLU A 271 10.36 3.93 16.50
N GLN A 272 9.76 4.40 15.35
CA GLN A 272 9.05 3.51 14.45
C GLN A 272 10.01 2.52 13.78
N VAL A 273 11.13 3.02 13.27
CA VAL A 273 12.15 2.19 12.61
C VAL A 273 12.68 1.14 13.56
N GLN A 274 13.04 1.57 14.78
CA GLN A 274 13.51 0.64 15.84
C GLN A 274 12.44 -0.41 16.16
N GLY A 275 11.19 0.00 16.31
CA GLY A 275 10.09 -0.90 16.62
C GLY A 275 9.81 -1.89 15.50
N LEU A 276 9.79 -1.45 14.23
CA LEU A 276 9.57 -2.32 13.09
C LEU A 276 10.70 -3.36 12.95
N ILE A 277 11.95 -2.92 12.98
CA ILE A 277 13.11 -3.82 12.87
C ILE A 277 13.16 -4.78 14.06
N GLY A 278 12.93 -4.29 15.28
CA GLY A 278 12.87 -5.13 16.47
C GLY A 278 11.78 -6.20 16.39
N LEU A 279 10.58 -5.82 15.92
CA LEU A 279 9.47 -6.76 15.68
C LEU A 279 9.86 -7.83 14.67
N LEU A 280 10.42 -7.43 13.51
CA LEU A 280 10.85 -8.37 12.47
C LEU A 280 11.88 -9.36 13.04
N LEU A 281 12.92 -8.89 13.71
CA LEU A 281 13.97 -9.75 14.25
C LEU A 281 13.45 -10.73 15.30
N VAL A 282 12.59 -10.27 16.22
CA VAL A 282 11.98 -11.15 17.23
C VAL A 282 11.08 -12.20 16.58
N THR A 283 10.25 -11.79 15.61
CA THR A 283 9.35 -12.71 14.92
C THR A 283 10.13 -13.69 14.05
N TRP A 284 11.18 -13.24 13.35
CA TRP A 284 12.06 -14.14 12.59
C TRP A 284 12.69 -15.19 13.48
N LEU A 285 13.25 -14.79 14.63
CA LEU A 285 13.86 -15.73 15.56
C LEU A 285 12.84 -16.76 16.09
N MET A 286 11.72 -16.26 16.63
CA MET A 286 10.67 -17.12 17.20
C MET A 286 10.11 -18.12 16.17
N MET A 287 9.75 -17.62 14.97
CA MET A 287 9.18 -18.46 13.93
C MET A 287 10.21 -19.41 13.31
N THR A 288 11.47 -19.01 13.18
CA THR A 288 12.52 -19.91 12.67
C THR A 288 12.76 -21.05 13.64
N LEU A 289 12.81 -20.80 14.94
CA LEU A 289 12.94 -21.85 15.96
C LEU A 289 11.75 -22.82 15.91
N TRP A 290 10.53 -22.28 15.78
CA TRP A 290 9.34 -23.11 15.69
C TRP A 290 9.28 -23.90 14.36
N TYR A 291 9.48 -23.24 13.22
CA TYR A 291 9.38 -23.85 11.89
C TYR A 291 10.50 -24.85 11.63
N GLY A 292 11.74 -24.55 12.04
CA GLY A 292 12.87 -25.48 11.92
C GLY A 292 12.77 -26.70 12.83
N ALA A 293 12.03 -26.59 13.97
CA ALA A 293 11.75 -27.73 14.84
C ALA A 293 10.59 -28.62 14.33
N THR A 294 9.74 -28.09 13.45
CA THR A 294 8.57 -28.81 12.91
C THR A 294 8.78 -29.34 11.50
N THR A 295 9.90 -29.00 10.86
CA THR A 295 10.24 -29.41 9.49
C THR A 295 11.65 -29.98 9.43
N ASP A 296 11.95 -30.81 8.43
CA ASP A 296 13.29 -31.36 8.18
C ASP A 296 14.17 -30.41 7.34
N LEU A 297 13.80 -29.12 7.24
CA LEU A 297 14.55 -28.14 6.46
C LEU A 297 15.85 -27.72 7.20
N PRO A 298 16.94 -27.46 6.47
CA PRO A 298 18.12 -26.82 7.05
C PRO A 298 17.75 -25.47 7.71
N TRP A 299 18.34 -25.16 8.86
CA TRP A 299 18.05 -23.94 9.61
C TRP A 299 18.21 -22.64 8.79
N SER A 300 19.16 -22.62 7.85
CA SER A 300 19.36 -21.51 6.92
C SER A 300 18.16 -21.30 5.99
N ASP A 301 17.57 -22.40 5.51
CA ASP A 301 16.40 -22.35 4.64
C ASP A 301 15.13 -22.03 5.44
N ALA A 302 14.98 -22.60 6.62
CA ALA A 302 13.92 -22.26 7.54
C ALA A 302 13.93 -20.75 7.87
N LEU A 303 15.09 -20.17 8.20
CA LEU A 303 15.25 -18.73 8.43
C LEU A 303 14.86 -17.93 7.20
N ARG A 304 15.30 -18.31 6.02
CA ARG A 304 15.00 -17.61 4.76
C ARG A 304 13.52 -17.61 4.44
N HIS A 305 12.83 -18.77 4.57
CA HIS A 305 11.38 -18.87 4.36
C HIS A 305 10.60 -18.02 5.35
N VAL A 306 10.97 -18.09 6.61
CA VAL A 306 10.35 -17.27 7.68
C VAL A 306 10.61 -15.80 7.45
N ALA A 307 11.86 -15.41 7.24
CA ALA A 307 12.23 -14.00 7.10
C ALA A 307 11.50 -13.33 5.92
N LEU A 308 11.40 -14.02 4.78
CA LEU A 308 10.70 -13.48 3.62
C LEU A 308 9.20 -13.35 3.89
N ASN A 309 8.53 -14.43 4.31
CA ASN A 309 7.08 -14.42 4.48
C ASN A 309 6.65 -13.47 5.62
N VAL A 310 7.36 -13.47 6.76
CA VAL A 310 7.09 -12.54 7.87
C VAL A 310 7.30 -11.08 7.42
N THR A 311 8.41 -10.78 6.77
CA THR A 311 8.66 -9.42 6.27
C THR A 311 7.57 -8.99 5.30
N SER A 312 7.21 -9.87 4.36
CA SER A 312 6.20 -9.60 3.35
C SER A 312 4.84 -9.27 3.97
N VAL A 313 4.40 -10.05 4.97
CA VAL A 313 3.11 -9.82 5.64
C VAL A 313 3.15 -8.57 6.53
N VAL A 314 4.21 -8.40 7.34
CA VAL A 314 4.34 -7.24 8.24
C VAL A 314 4.47 -5.93 7.47
N THR A 315 5.21 -5.92 6.36
CA THR A 315 5.33 -4.74 5.48
C THR A 315 4.15 -4.55 4.56
N THR A 316 3.15 -5.43 4.64
CA THR A 316 1.97 -5.46 3.77
C THR A 316 2.34 -5.54 2.28
N THR A 317 3.40 -6.28 1.94
CA THR A 317 3.82 -6.46 0.54
C THR A 317 3.07 -7.60 -0.14
N GLY A 318 2.93 -8.77 0.51
CA GLY A 318 2.17 -9.89 -0.03
C GLY A 318 2.95 -10.85 -0.94
N PHE A 319 4.27 -10.68 -1.12
CA PHE A 319 5.08 -11.72 -1.76
C PHE A 319 5.11 -13.00 -0.91
N ALA A 320 5.12 -14.16 -1.56
CA ALA A 320 5.17 -15.43 -0.88
C ALA A 320 6.35 -16.31 -1.34
N LEU A 321 6.94 -17.01 -0.40
CA LEU A 321 7.87 -18.09 -0.63
C LEU A 321 7.23 -19.38 -0.11
N GLY A 322 6.41 -20.03 -0.98
CA GLY A 322 5.54 -21.13 -0.62
C GLY A 322 4.30 -20.71 0.14
N ASP A 323 3.44 -21.68 0.42
CA ASP A 323 2.17 -21.44 1.13
C ASP A 323 2.36 -21.58 2.64
N TYR A 324 2.49 -20.44 3.33
CA TYR A 324 2.62 -20.41 4.78
C TYR A 324 1.29 -20.71 5.52
N SER A 325 0.15 -20.78 4.83
CA SER A 325 -1.11 -21.25 5.41
C SER A 325 -1.05 -22.75 5.77
N LEU A 326 -0.15 -23.48 5.11
CA LEU A 326 0.04 -24.93 5.34
C LEU A 326 1.06 -25.25 6.45
N TRP A 327 1.71 -24.24 7.04
CA TRP A 327 2.72 -24.47 8.09
C TRP A 327 2.10 -24.93 9.42
N GLY A 328 0.77 -24.83 9.56
CA GLY A 328 0.01 -25.26 10.73
C GLY A 328 -0.77 -24.11 11.40
N ASN A 329 -1.64 -24.47 12.34
CA ASN A 329 -2.59 -23.55 12.96
C ASN A 329 -1.91 -22.38 13.69
N PHE A 330 -0.77 -22.61 14.34
CA PHE A 330 -0.02 -21.54 15.01
C PHE A 330 0.48 -20.50 14.01
N SER A 331 1.07 -20.95 12.91
CA SER A 331 1.54 -20.08 11.82
C SER A 331 0.38 -19.27 11.23
N LEU A 332 -0.71 -19.92 10.91
CA LEU A 332 -1.89 -19.30 10.33
C LEU A 332 -2.43 -18.16 11.21
N MET A 333 -2.58 -18.40 12.52
CA MET A 333 -3.00 -17.37 13.48
C MET A 333 -1.98 -16.26 13.59
N LEU A 334 -0.69 -16.58 13.64
CA LEU A 334 0.35 -15.56 13.74
C LEU A 334 0.38 -14.66 12.51
N PHE A 335 0.35 -15.22 11.30
CA PHE A 335 0.30 -14.44 10.06
C PHE A 335 -0.96 -13.57 9.96
N PHE A 336 -2.10 -14.07 10.44
CA PHE A 336 -3.31 -13.26 10.55
C PHE A 336 -3.08 -11.99 11.38
N TYR A 337 -2.48 -12.12 12.58
CA TYR A 337 -2.21 -10.97 13.43
C TYR A 337 -1.09 -10.06 12.87
N LEU A 338 -0.06 -10.63 12.26
CA LEU A 338 1.02 -9.86 11.64
C LEU A 338 0.52 -8.99 10.48
N GLY A 339 -0.50 -9.44 9.76
CA GLY A 339 -1.13 -8.70 8.66
C GLY A 339 -1.77 -7.37 9.07
N PHE A 340 -2.06 -7.16 10.36
CA PHE A 340 -2.59 -5.87 10.86
C PHE A 340 -1.52 -4.82 11.12
N ILE A 341 -0.27 -5.21 11.33
CA ILE A 341 0.76 -4.31 11.86
C ILE A 341 1.08 -3.18 10.89
N GLY A 342 1.49 -3.53 9.68
CA GLY A 342 1.90 -2.55 8.68
C GLY A 342 3.28 -1.95 8.93
N GLY A 343 3.77 -1.16 7.96
CA GLY A 343 5.04 -0.46 8.07
C GLY A 343 4.99 0.83 8.88
N CYS A 344 6.00 1.68 8.68
CA CYS A 344 6.08 2.98 9.31
C CYS A 344 5.12 4.00 8.65
N SER A 345 4.74 5.03 9.38
CA SER A 345 4.03 6.17 8.82
C SER A 345 4.92 6.93 7.82
N GLY A 346 4.34 7.39 6.71
CA GLY A 346 5.11 8.03 5.63
C GLY A 346 5.91 7.07 4.75
N SER A 347 5.61 5.75 4.82
CA SER A 347 6.08 4.70 3.92
C SER A 347 5.00 4.31 2.91
N THR A 348 5.32 3.39 1.98
CA THR A 348 4.36 2.82 1.02
C THR A 348 3.44 1.78 1.64
N ALA A 349 3.82 1.17 2.77
CA ALA A 349 3.10 0.08 3.42
C ALA A 349 1.67 0.45 3.85
N GLY A 350 0.78 -0.52 3.88
CA GLY A 350 -0.58 -0.44 4.43
C GLY A 350 -0.65 -0.72 5.93
N GLY A 351 -1.75 -1.32 6.38
CA GLY A 351 -1.98 -1.73 7.77
C GLY A 351 -2.29 -0.60 8.74
N VAL A 352 -2.36 -0.95 10.01
CA VAL A 352 -2.63 -0.01 11.11
C VAL A 352 -1.47 0.95 11.33
N LYS A 353 -0.27 0.61 10.91
CA LYS A 353 1.02 1.27 11.12
C LYS A 353 1.60 1.05 12.52
N ILE A 354 2.90 0.72 12.54
CA ILE A 354 3.63 0.34 13.77
C ILE A 354 3.53 1.40 14.87
N PHE A 355 3.53 2.70 14.54
CA PHE A 355 3.48 3.77 15.53
C PHE A 355 2.22 3.76 16.38
N ARG A 356 1.08 3.35 15.81
CA ARG A 356 -0.19 3.28 16.57
C ARG A 356 -0.14 2.22 17.66
N PHE A 357 0.51 1.09 17.40
CA PHE A 357 0.76 0.06 18.41
C PHE A 357 1.74 0.56 19.49
N GLN A 358 2.80 1.28 19.08
CA GLN A 358 3.76 1.85 20.03
C GLN A 358 3.09 2.90 20.93
N VAL A 359 2.29 3.80 20.37
CA VAL A 359 1.54 4.78 21.16
C VAL A 359 0.52 4.09 22.07
N ALA A 360 -0.22 3.08 21.57
CA ALA A 360 -1.14 2.30 22.41
C ALA A 360 -0.41 1.63 23.59
N TYR A 361 0.81 1.10 23.37
CA TYR A 361 1.63 0.54 24.44
C TYR A 361 2.07 1.60 25.46
N ILE A 362 2.46 2.80 25.01
CA ILE A 362 2.82 3.93 25.90
C ILE A 362 1.62 4.32 26.76
N LEU A 363 0.43 4.40 26.17
CA LEU A 363 -0.82 4.71 26.88
C LEU A 363 -1.18 3.64 27.91
N LEU A 364 -1.08 2.36 27.52
CA LEU A 364 -1.32 1.24 28.42
C LEU A 364 -0.38 1.31 29.64
N LYS A 365 0.93 1.49 29.39
CA LYS A 365 1.94 1.61 30.44
C LYS A 365 1.68 2.81 31.34
N ALA A 366 1.27 3.95 30.78
CA ALA A 366 0.92 5.14 31.54
C ALA A 366 -0.31 4.89 32.43
N ASN A 367 -1.35 4.28 31.89
CA ASN A 367 -2.56 3.93 32.65
C ASN A 367 -2.26 2.95 33.82
N LEU A 368 -1.48 1.90 33.54
CA LEU A 368 -1.08 0.94 34.59
C LEU A 368 -0.28 1.62 35.69
N ASN A 369 0.68 2.49 35.34
CA ASN A 369 1.44 3.24 36.32
C ASN A 369 0.56 4.21 37.14
N GLN A 370 -0.46 4.81 36.51
CA GLN A 370 -1.38 5.71 37.19
C GLN A 370 -2.31 4.96 38.18
N LEU A 371 -2.68 3.70 37.87
CA LEU A 371 -3.41 2.85 38.80
C LEU A 371 -2.58 2.52 40.05
N ILE A 372 -1.25 2.31 39.88
CA ILE A 372 -0.32 2.03 40.98
C ILE A 372 0.00 3.32 41.75
N HIS A 373 0.17 4.43 41.05
CA HIS A 373 0.52 5.73 41.59
C HIS A 373 -0.46 6.82 41.18
N PRO A 374 -1.68 6.93 41.80
CA PRO A 374 -2.75 7.81 41.34
C PRO A 374 -2.41 9.30 41.23
N ARG A 375 -1.41 9.76 42.00
CA ARG A 375 -0.95 11.17 42.01
C ARG A 375 0.23 11.44 41.08
N ALA A 376 0.76 10.42 40.38
CA ALA A 376 1.91 10.59 39.48
C ALA A 376 1.52 11.34 38.22
N VAL A 377 2.28 12.35 37.86
CA VAL A 377 2.18 13.03 36.56
C VAL A 377 3.08 12.31 35.56
N ILE A 378 2.46 11.46 34.71
CA ILE A 378 3.20 10.64 33.75
C ILE A 378 3.25 11.39 32.42
N LYS A 379 4.46 11.78 32.00
CA LYS A 379 4.69 12.42 30.71
C LYS A 379 4.72 11.36 29.61
N GLN A 380 3.71 11.38 28.74
CA GLN A 380 3.65 10.52 27.57
C GLN A 380 4.39 11.19 26.41
N LYS A 381 5.44 10.54 25.90
CA LYS A 381 6.26 11.04 24.79
C LYS A 381 6.47 9.96 23.75
N TYR A 382 6.55 10.38 22.48
CA TYR A 382 6.86 9.54 21.32
C TYR A 382 7.79 10.32 20.38
N ASN A 383 8.90 9.74 19.95
CA ASN A 383 9.97 10.42 19.19
C ASN A 383 10.38 11.78 19.81
N GLY A 384 10.43 11.85 21.15
CA GLY A 384 10.76 13.07 21.86
C GLY A 384 9.63 14.11 21.99
N HIS A 385 8.53 13.95 21.28
CA HIS A 385 7.37 14.84 21.31
C HIS A 385 6.33 14.39 22.33
N ARG A 386 5.67 15.34 22.98
CA ARG A 386 4.55 15.04 23.88
C ARG A 386 3.35 14.54 23.07
N LEU A 387 2.70 13.49 23.56
CA LEU A 387 1.44 13.01 23.01
C LEU A 387 0.29 13.89 23.52
N ASP A 388 -0.34 14.62 22.61
CA ASP A 388 -1.53 15.42 22.92
C ASP A 388 -2.78 14.57 22.86
N ASP A 389 -3.83 14.93 23.64
CA ASP A 389 -5.10 14.20 23.68
C ASP A 389 -5.78 14.09 22.29
N GLU A 390 -5.59 15.09 21.41
CA GLU A 390 -6.10 15.07 20.04
C GLU A 390 -5.50 13.89 19.25
N ILE A 391 -4.20 13.65 19.37
CA ILE A 391 -3.48 12.55 18.72
C ILE A 391 -3.98 11.20 19.26
N VAL A 392 -4.08 11.09 20.56
CA VAL A 392 -4.60 9.88 21.24
C VAL A 392 -5.99 9.53 20.75
N ARG A 393 -6.91 10.50 20.75
CA ARG A 393 -8.28 10.30 20.24
C ARG A 393 -8.29 9.87 18.78
N SER A 394 -7.48 10.50 17.95
CA SER A 394 -7.38 10.17 16.52
C SER A 394 -6.92 8.74 16.29
N ILE A 395 -5.93 8.27 17.05
CA ILE A 395 -5.45 6.88 16.98
C ILE A 395 -6.52 5.88 17.43
N LEU A 396 -7.17 6.13 18.56
CA LEU A 396 -8.23 5.26 19.07
C LEU A 396 -9.43 5.20 18.11
N THR A 397 -9.85 6.35 17.59
CA THR A 397 -10.93 6.44 16.60
C THR A 397 -10.58 5.65 15.33
N PHE A 398 -9.36 5.82 14.81
CA PHE A 398 -8.89 5.05 13.65
C PHE A 398 -8.92 3.54 13.92
N SER A 399 -8.36 3.09 15.05
CA SER A 399 -8.30 1.66 15.39
C SER A 399 -9.69 1.04 15.52
N PHE A 400 -10.63 1.77 16.09
CA PHE A 400 -12.01 1.35 16.22
C PHE A 400 -12.69 1.20 14.85
N PHE A 401 -12.63 2.23 14.00
CA PHE A 401 -13.22 2.18 12.67
C PHE A 401 -12.53 1.17 11.75
N PHE A 402 -11.22 0.96 11.91
CA PHE A 402 -10.48 -0.06 11.18
C PHE A 402 -11.04 -1.46 11.49
N THR A 403 -11.19 -1.78 12.77
CA THR A 403 -11.74 -3.07 13.20
C THR A 403 -13.19 -3.24 12.74
N ILE A 404 -14.05 -2.23 12.92
CA ILE A 404 -15.45 -2.27 12.46
C ILE A 404 -15.53 -2.47 10.95
N THR A 405 -14.71 -1.80 10.17
CA THR A 405 -14.70 -1.94 8.70
C THR A 405 -14.40 -3.38 8.29
N ILE A 406 -13.40 -4.01 8.92
CA ILE A 406 -13.10 -5.42 8.66
C ILE A 406 -14.29 -6.31 9.04
N CYS A 407 -14.88 -6.11 10.21
CA CYS A 407 -16.04 -6.89 10.65
C CYS A 407 -17.23 -6.74 9.67
N VAL A 408 -17.53 -5.51 9.24
CA VAL A 408 -18.63 -5.25 8.29
C VAL A 408 -18.37 -5.92 6.95
N ILE A 409 -17.15 -5.79 6.39
CA ILE A 409 -16.79 -6.42 5.12
C ILE A 409 -16.86 -7.94 5.26
N ALA A 410 -16.32 -8.53 6.33
CA ALA A 410 -16.37 -9.97 6.57
C ALA A 410 -17.82 -10.48 6.68
N LEU A 411 -18.70 -9.76 7.36
CA LEU A 411 -20.13 -10.08 7.44
C LEU A 411 -20.81 -10.02 6.06
N LEU A 412 -20.52 -9.01 5.26
CA LEU A 412 -21.07 -8.89 3.90
C LEU A 412 -20.59 -10.03 3.00
N LEU A 413 -19.32 -10.41 3.10
CA LEU A 413 -18.76 -11.54 2.35
C LEU A 413 -19.38 -12.88 2.80
N SER A 414 -19.58 -13.06 4.10
CA SER A 414 -20.23 -14.24 4.66
C SER A 414 -21.72 -14.32 4.23
N LEU A 415 -22.40 -13.17 4.12
CA LEU A 415 -23.77 -13.08 3.61
C LEU A 415 -23.86 -13.54 2.13
N LEU A 416 -22.79 -13.36 1.35
CA LEU A 416 -22.69 -13.88 -0.03
C LEU A 416 -22.35 -15.37 -0.11
N GLY A 417 -22.26 -16.07 1.04
CA GLY A 417 -22.02 -17.50 1.13
C GLY A 417 -20.55 -17.92 1.15
N LEU A 418 -19.63 -16.99 1.35
CA LEU A 418 -18.22 -17.34 1.51
C LEU A 418 -17.97 -17.95 2.90
N ASP A 419 -17.07 -18.93 2.97
CA ASP A 419 -16.66 -19.52 4.23
C ASP A 419 -16.00 -18.47 5.16
N TRP A 420 -16.02 -18.73 6.46
CA TRP A 420 -15.57 -17.78 7.48
C TRP A 420 -14.08 -17.41 7.32
N MET A 421 -13.23 -18.35 6.90
CA MET A 421 -11.80 -18.12 6.69
C MET A 421 -11.59 -17.14 5.53
N THR A 422 -12.19 -17.42 4.38
CA THR A 422 -12.12 -16.56 3.19
C THR A 422 -12.75 -15.18 3.48
N ALA A 423 -13.90 -15.12 4.14
CA ALA A 423 -14.59 -13.86 4.45
C ALA A 423 -13.76 -12.98 5.40
N LEU A 424 -13.27 -13.55 6.50
CA LEU A 424 -12.53 -12.81 7.53
C LEU A 424 -11.15 -12.40 7.03
N THR A 425 -10.38 -13.34 6.46
CA THR A 425 -9.01 -13.05 6.04
C THR A 425 -8.96 -12.21 4.76
N GLY A 426 -9.95 -12.36 3.87
CA GLY A 426 -10.12 -11.49 2.70
C GLY A 426 -10.42 -10.05 3.10
N ALA A 427 -11.36 -9.85 4.05
CA ALA A 427 -11.64 -8.52 4.60
C ALA A 427 -10.40 -7.92 5.28
N ALA A 428 -9.74 -8.68 6.15
CA ALA A 428 -8.54 -8.24 6.84
C ALA A 428 -7.41 -7.87 5.88
N SER A 429 -7.11 -8.74 4.91
CA SER A 429 -6.04 -8.54 3.93
C SER A 429 -6.30 -7.32 3.04
N THR A 430 -7.52 -7.14 2.53
CA THR A 430 -7.83 -6.01 1.63
C THR A 430 -7.83 -4.67 2.36
N VAL A 431 -8.36 -4.60 3.58
CA VAL A 431 -8.34 -3.36 4.38
C VAL A 431 -6.94 -3.06 4.89
N SER A 432 -6.13 -4.07 5.25
CA SER A 432 -4.73 -3.87 5.62
C SER A 432 -3.82 -3.62 4.43
N GLY A 433 -4.22 -4.03 3.21
CA GLY A 433 -3.41 -3.92 2.00
C GLY A 433 -2.26 -4.93 1.95
N VAL A 434 -2.47 -6.17 2.43
CA VAL A 434 -1.45 -7.25 2.43
C VAL A 434 -1.41 -8.01 1.11
N GLY A 435 -2.58 -8.18 0.45
CA GLY A 435 -2.74 -8.89 -0.80
C GLY A 435 -3.38 -10.27 -0.62
N PRO A 436 -2.63 -11.33 -0.35
CA PRO A 436 -3.21 -12.63 -0.11
C PRO A 436 -3.99 -12.66 1.21
N GLY A 437 -5.09 -13.43 1.24
CA GLY A 437 -5.73 -13.84 2.48
C GLY A 437 -5.03 -15.07 3.07
N LEU A 438 -5.79 -15.90 3.77
CA LEU A 438 -5.35 -17.19 4.32
C LEU A 438 -6.32 -18.29 3.88
N GLY A 439 -5.84 -19.52 3.86
CA GLY A 439 -6.60 -20.70 3.45
C GLY A 439 -6.44 -21.03 1.97
N GLU A 440 -7.25 -21.98 1.49
CA GLU A 440 -7.06 -22.61 0.18
C GLU A 440 -7.46 -21.70 -1.01
N ILE A 441 -8.49 -20.83 -0.83
CA ILE A 441 -9.06 -20.06 -1.94
C ILE A 441 -8.22 -18.81 -2.24
N ILE A 442 -8.03 -17.94 -1.23
CA ILE A 442 -7.39 -16.64 -1.37
C ILE A 442 -6.05 -16.54 -0.64
N GLY A 443 -5.52 -17.69 -0.21
CA GLY A 443 -4.22 -17.77 0.47
C GLY A 443 -3.04 -17.45 -0.43
N PRO A 444 -1.81 -17.61 0.07
CA PRO A 444 -0.58 -17.25 -0.66
C PRO A 444 -0.38 -18.00 -1.98
N ALA A 445 -0.96 -19.18 -2.13
CA ALA A 445 -0.95 -19.97 -3.37
C ALA A 445 -2.27 -19.85 -4.17
N GLY A 446 -3.26 -19.13 -3.65
CA GLY A 446 -4.57 -18.93 -4.28
C GLY A 446 -4.72 -17.58 -4.97
N ASN A 447 -5.95 -17.31 -5.46
CA ASN A 447 -6.32 -16.01 -6.02
C ASN A 447 -7.82 -15.72 -5.84
N PHE A 448 -8.25 -14.52 -6.19
CA PHE A 448 -9.62 -14.04 -6.00
C PHE A 448 -10.54 -14.29 -7.21
N SER A 449 -10.09 -15.03 -8.24
CA SER A 449 -10.86 -15.24 -9.49
C SER A 449 -12.19 -15.96 -9.27
N THR A 450 -12.21 -16.92 -8.36
CA THR A 450 -13.39 -17.78 -8.08
C THR A 450 -14.45 -17.10 -7.22
N LEU A 451 -14.16 -15.91 -6.67
CA LEU A 451 -15.12 -15.19 -5.84
C LEU A 451 -16.25 -14.60 -6.67
N PRO A 452 -17.47 -14.48 -6.12
CA PRO A 452 -18.58 -13.79 -6.78
C PRO A 452 -18.24 -12.32 -7.07
N ASP A 453 -18.79 -11.75 -8.16
CA ASP A 453 -18.56 -10.34 -8.53
C ASP A 453 -18.89 -9.37 -7.41
N ALA A 454 -20.00 -9.59 -6.68
CA ALA A 454 -20.37 -8.76 -5.54
C ALA A 454 -19.29 -8.77 -4.43
N ALA A 455 -18.64 -9.93 -4.18
CA ALA A 455 -17.53 -10.00 -3.24
C ALA A 455 -16.31 -9.18 -3.70
N LYS A 456 -15.98 -9.24 -5.00
CA LYS A 456 -14.88 -8.46 -5.58
C LYS A 456 -15.12 -6.94 -5.46
N TRP A 457 -16.36 -6.47 -5.66
CA TRP A 457 -16.71 -5.06 -5.43
C TRP A 457 -16.59 -4.65 -3.97
N ILE A 458 -17.06 -5.47 -3.02
CA ILE A 458 -16.95 -5.23 -1.58
C ILE A 458 -15.47 -5.17 -1.16
N LEU A 459 -14.64 -6.12 -1.63
CA LEU A 459 -13.21 -6.15 -1.36
C LEU A 459 -12.48 -4.96 -1.98
N SER A 460 -12.85 -4.55 -3.20
CA SER A 460 -12.31 -3.32 -3.84
C SER A 460 -12.61 -2.07 -3.02
N ALA A 461 -13.81 -1.96 -2.45
CA ALA A 461 -14.13 -0.90 -1.51
C ALA A 461 -13.27 -0.99 -0.23
N GLY A 462 -13.02 -2.20 0.27
CA GLY A 462 -12.12 -2.45 1.40
C GLY A 462 -10.69 -1.96 1.14
N MET A 463 -10.13 -2.25 -0.05
CA MET A 463 -8.80 -1.78 -0.48
C MET A 463 -8.73 -0.24 -0.48
N LEU A 464 -9.76 0.42 -1.02
CA LEU A 464 -9.83 1.87 -1.05
C LEU A 464 -9.94 2.47 0.36
N LEU A 465 -10.80 1.92 1.21
CA LEU A 465 -10.98 2.35 2.61
C LEU A 465 -9.68 2.23 3.41
N GLY A 466 -8.99 1.11 3.29
CA GLY A 466 -7.72 0.87 3.96
C GLY A 466 -6.62 1.82 3.50
N ARG A 467 -6.54 2.04 2.18
CA ARG A 467 -5.49 2.89 1.59
C ARG A 467 -5.65 4.36 1.91
N LEU A 468 -6.89 4.88 1.93
CA LEU A 468 -7.18 6.31 2.12
C LEU A 468 -7.39 6.70 3.59
N GLU A 469 -7.03 5.82 4.55
CA GLU A 469 -7.36 6.04 5.95
C GLU A 469 -8.89 6.19 6.15
N ILE A 470 -9.57 5.15 6.49
CA ILE A 470 -11.03 4.92 6.51
C ILE A 470 -11.88 6.18 6.74
N ILE A 471 -11.47 7.05 7.68
CA ILE A 471 -12.17 8.27 8.03
C ILE A 471 -12.26 9.24 6.85
N THR A 472 -11.26 9.28 5.99
CA THR A 472 -11.24 10.12 4.78
C THR A 472 -12.39 9.78 3.82
N VAL A 473 -12.74 8.51 3.73
CA VAL A 473 -13.85 8.05 2.88
C VAL A 473 -15.17 8.18 3.61
N LEU A 474 -15.23 7.78 4.89
CA LEU A 474 -16.47 7.82 5.67
C LEU A 474 -17.05 9.23 5.84
N VAL A 475 -16.21 10.25 5.88
CA VAL A 475 -16.68 11.63 5.99
C VAL A 475 -17.58 12.04 4.82
N LEU A 476 -17.36 11.45 3.62
CA LEU A 476 -18.20 11.69 2.44
C LEU A 476 -19.61 11.07 2.57
N CYS A 477 -19.77 10.06 3.42
CA CYS A 477 -21.04 9.41 3.68
C CYS A 477 -21.93 10.20 4.67
N VAL A 478 -21.37 11.21 5.36
CA VAL A 478 -22.10 12.00 6.35
C VAL A 478 -22.95 13.08 5.65
N PRO A 479 -24.30 13.10 5.80
CA PRO A 479 -25.15 14.08 5.13
C PRO A 479 -24.78 15.54 5.42
N ALA A 480 -24.29 15.84 6.61
CA ALA A 480 -23.83 17.19 6.99
C ALA A 480 -22.66 17.67 6.13
N PHE A 481 -21.84 16.76 5.60
CA PHE A 481 -20.75 17.09 4.66
C PHE A 481 -21.26 17.80 3.40
N TRP A 482 -22.46 17.46 2.92
CA TRP A 482 -23.03 17.98 1.67
C TRP A 482 -23.88 19.24 1.85
N ARG A 483 -24.22 19.61 3.10
CA ARG A 483 -25.14 20.73 3.39
C ARG A 483 -24.48 22.09 3.52
N HIS A 484 -23.13 22.20 3.52
CA HIS A 484 -22.39 23.48 3.71
C HIS A 484 -21.46 23.83 2.55
#